data_6c54de5cf2d8077542721f31b94e9315
#
_entry.id   6c54de5cf2d8077542721f31b94e9315
#
_cell.length_a   1.000
_cell.length_b   1.000
_cell.length_c   1.000
_cell.angle_alpha   90.00
_cell.angle_beta   90.00
_cell.angle_gamma   90.00
#
_symmetry.space_group_name_H-M   'P 1'
#
loop_
_entity.id
_entity.type
_entity.pdbx_description
1 polymer ?
#
loop_
_entity_poly.entity_id
_entity_poly.type
_entity_poly.pdbx_seq_one_letter_code
_entity_poly.pdbx_strand_id
1 'polypeptide(L)'
;MDGKLRPMTAVYITSGKKILLLYRVGSRVVEPSFCGVGGHFEKDELCDARACVLREMREEIGLGEEDLCDMKMRYVTLRLKNGEIRQNYYFFAELLPGVQITKPCCEGCLEWADMDSVLERKMPHTAWYMLDHYLREGRYTDLLYGGVTTGKGVVFTPMQEF
;
A
#
# COMPACT_ATOMS: atom_id res chain seq x y z
N MET A 1 22.36 -16.34 -0.65
CA MET A 1 21.12 -15.63 -0.25
C MET A 1 20.22 -16.65 0.41
N ASP A 2 19.70 -16.39 1.61
CA ASP A 2 19.00 -17.39 2.43
C ASP A 2 17.49 -17.44 2.16
N GLY A 3 17.01 -16.70 1.14
CA GLY A 3 15.60 -16.69 0.73
C GLY A 3 14.65 -16.09 1.77
N LYS A 4 15.14 -15.26 2.70
CA LYS A 4 14.29 -14.65 3.71
C LYS A 4 13.29 -13.70 3.07
N LEU A 5 12.01 -14.01 3.26
CA LEU A 5 10.89 -13.19 2.79
C LEU A 5 10.42 -12.25 3.90
N ARG A 6 10.02 -11.04 3.50
CA ARG A 6 9.39 -10.06 4.38
C ARG A 6 8.12 -9.54 3.72
N PRO A 7 7.00 -10.26 3.90
CA PRO A 7 5.73 -9.87 3.33
C PRO A 7 5.10 -8.72 4.12
N MET A 8 4.49 -7.80 3.41
CA MET A 8 3.77 -6.64 3.95
C MET A 8 2.56 -6.32 3.09
N THR A 9 1.56 -5.70 3.68
CA THR A 9 0.41 -5.14 2.97
C THR A 9 0.36 -3.63 3.11
N ALA A 10 -0.30 -2.98 2.17
CA ALA A 10 -0.73 -1.60 2.30
C ALA A 10 -2.03 -1.38 1.50
N VAL A 11 -2.93 -0.56 2.01
CA VAL A 11 -4.11 -0.06 1.30
C VAL A 11 -3.99 1.44 1.07
N TYR A 12 -4.30 1.86 -0.13
CA TYR A 12 -4.51 3.25 -0.50
C TYR A 12 -6.01 3.49 -0.66
N ILE A 13 -6.58 4.30 0.23
CA ILE A 13 -8.00 4.61 0.24
C ILE A 13 -8.20 5.93 -0.50
N THR A 14 -9.15 5.96 -1.43
CA THR A 14 -9.46 7.14 -2.23
C THR A 14 -10.82 7.72 -1.83
N SER A 15 -10.99 9.03 -2.02
CA SER A 15 -12.26 9.73 -1.89
C SER A 15 -12.27 10.90 -2.88
N GLY A 16 -13.03 10.77 -3.95
CA GLY A 16 -13.00 11.70 -5.08
C GLY A 16 -11.61 11.82 -5.69
N LYS A 17 -11.01 13.04 -5.67
CA LYS A 17 -9.66 13.28 -6.18
C LYS A 17 -8.56 13.17 -5.13
N LYS A 18 -8.90 12.70 -3.92
CA LYS A 18 -7.95 12.58 -2.82
C LYS A 18 -7.60 11.12 -2.54
N ILE A 19 -6.42 10.93 -2.00
CA ILE A 19 -5.89 9.65 -1.56
C ILE A 19 -5.37 9.78 -0.13
N LEU A 20 -5.71 8.81 0.72
CA LEU A 20 -5.28 8.77 2.09
C LEU A 20 -3.85 8.25 2.18
N LEU A 21 -3.02 8.99 2.87
CA LEU A 21 -1.65 8.63 3.19
C LEU A 21 -1.45 8.61 4.70
N LEU A 22 -0.62 7.70 5.16
CA LEU A 22 -0.07 7.67 6.50
C LEU A 22 1.35 8.25 6.48
N TYR A 23 1.58 9.36 7.16
CA TYR A 23 2.92 9.85 7.45
C TYR A 23 3.45 9.10 8.67
N ARG A 24 4.26 8.08 8.43
CA ARG A 24 4.94 7.34 9.49
C ARG A 24 6.09 8.17 10.05
N VAL A 25 6.05 8.40 11.34
CA VAL A 25 7.19 8.92 12.09
C VAL A 25 8.20 7.80 12.20
N GLY A 26 9.28 7.89 11.45
CA GLY A 26 10.23 6.82 11.26
C GLY A 26 10.77 6.19 12.56
N SER A 27 11.36 5.03 12.40
CA SER A 27 12.15 4.34 13.44
C SER A 27 13.63 4.68 13.27
N ARG A 28 14.49 4.22 14.19
CA ARG A 28 15.96 4.36 14.07
C ARG A 28 16.55 3.84 12.75
N VAL A 29 15.80 3.04 12.00
CA VAL A 29 16.24 2.36 10.77
C VAL A 29 15.48 2.84 9.53
N VAL A 30 14.35 3.51 9.69
CA VAL A 30 13.48 3.97 8.58
C VAL A 30 13.23 5.46 8.74
N GLU A 31 13.59 6.24 7.73
CA GLU A 31 13.28 7.67 7.70
C GLU A 31 11.77 7.91 7.64
N PRO A 32 11.30 9.02 8.24
CA PRO A 32 9.91 9.45 8.11
C PRO A 32 9.49 9.56 6.65
N SER A 33 8.36 8.96 6.30
CA SER A 33 7.87 8.96 4.92
C SER A 33 6.38 8.67 4.86
N PHE A 34 5.76 9.05 3.76
CA PHE A 34 4.36 8.75 3.47
C PHE A 34 4.21 7.35 2.87
N CYS A 35 3.18 6.62 3.30
CA CYS A 35 2.84 5.31 2.76
C CYS A 35 1.32 5.08 2.81
N GLY A 36 0.84 3.96 2.28
CA GLY A 36 -0.51 3.48 2.54
C GLY A 36 -0.64 2.92 3.96
N VAL A 37 -1.86 2.75 4.44
CA VAL A 37 -2.17 2.09 5.70
C VAL A 37 -1.92 0.60 5.58
N GLY A 38 -1.25 -0.03 6.54
CA GLY A 38 -0.94 -1.45 6.52
C GLY A 38 0.38 -1.82 7.19
N GLY A 39 0.67 -3.10 7.24
CA GLY A 39 1.81 -3.61 7.99
C GLY A 39 2.26 -5.01 7.60
N HIS A 40 2.84 -5.70 8.58
CA HIS A 40 3.42 -7.02 8.39
C HIS A 40 2.38 -8.12 8.61
N PHE A 41 2.55 -9.23 7.90
CA PHE A 41 1.75 -10.43 8.12
C PHE A 41 2.01 -11.03 9.49
N GLU A 42 0.95 -11.47 10.14
CA GLU A 42 1.00 -12.39 11.27
C GLU A 42 1.10 -13.85 10.77
N LYS A 43 1.39 -14.79 11.68
CA LYS A 43 1.66 -16.18 11.28
C LYS A 43 0.48 -16.90 10.65
N ASP A 44 -0.71 -16.55 11.06
CA ASP A 44 -1.99 -17.09 10.58
C ASP A 44 -2.50 -16.42 9.30
N GLU A 45 -1.87 -15.32 8.87
CA GLU A 45 -2.23 -14.56 7.67
C GLU A 45 -1.32 -14.85 6.47
N LEU A 46 -0.29 -15.70 6.58
CA LEU A 46 0.77 -15.86 5.56
C LEU A 46 0.27 -16.23 4.16
N CYS A 47 -0.95 -16.74 4.03
CA CYS A 47 -1.57 -17.08 2.75
C CYS A 47 -2.76 -16.16 2.41
N ASP A 48 -3.01 -15.12 3.22
CA ASP A 48 -4.18 -14.23 3.05
C ASP A 48 -3.80 -12.75 3.23
N ALA A 49 -3.37 -12.15 2.13
CA ALA A 49 -3.02 -10.73 2.11
C ALA A 49 -4.23 -9.81 2.41
N ARG A 50 -5.46 -10.28 2.09
CA ARG A 50 -6.68 -9.52 2.38
C ARG A 50 -6.98 -9.49 3.87
N ALA A 51 -6.87 -10.61 4.55
CA ALA A 51 -7.04 -10.68 6.01
C ALA A 51 -6.04 -9.76 6.71
N CYS A 52 -4.76 -9.81 6.33
CA CYS A 52 -3.72 -8.95 6.88
C CYS A 52 -4.04 -7.46 6.72
N VAL A 53 -4.36 -6.99 5.51
CA VAL A 53 -4.62 -5.57 5.29
C VAL A 53 -5.88 -5.08 6.00
N LEU A 54 -6.91 -5.91 6.13
CA LEU A 54 -8.13 -5.58 6.88
C LEU A 54 -7.88 -5.48 8.39
N ARG A 55 -7.04 -6.37 8.96
CA ARG A 55 -6.63 -6.28 10.37
C ARG A 55 -5.86 -5.00 10.62
N GLU A 56 -4.81 -4.74 9.85
CA GLU A 56 -3.98 -3.54 9.98
C GLU A 56 -4.82 -2.25 9.84
N MET A 57 -5.72 -2.19 8.86
CA MET A 57 -6.59 -1.04 8.65
C MET A 57 -7.51 -0.81 9.86
N ARG A 58 -8.08 -1.88 10.44
CA ARG A 58 -8.92 -1.79 11.65
C ARG A 58 -8.11 -1.34 12.86
N GLU A 59 -6.89 -1.84 13.02
CA GLU A 59 -5.98 -1.49 14.10
C GLU A 59 -5.47 -0.05 13.99
N GLU A 60 -5.03 0.38 12.80
CA GLU A 60 -4.42 1.69 12.60
C GLU A 60 -5.44 2.85 12.52
N ILE A 61 -6.54 2.67 11.79
CA ILE A 61 -7.48 3.76 11.48
C ILE A 61 -8.94 3.47 11.83
N GLY A 62 -9.24 2.27 12.32
CA GLY A 62 -10.58 1.88 12.78
C GLY A 62 -11.59 1.59 11.69
N LEU A 63 -11.18 1.49 10.42
CA LEU A 63 -12.06 1.13 9.31
C LEU A 63 -12.10 -0.39 9.11
N GLY A 64 -13.28 -0.88 8.73
CA GLY A 64 -13.50 -2.24 8.27
C GLY A 64 -13.74 -2.30 6.76
N GLU A 65 -13.96 -3.51 6.24
CA GLU A 65 -14.32 -3.72 4.83
C GLU A 65 -15.67 -3.07 4.50
N GLU A 66 -16.57 -3.02 5.48
CA GLU A 66 -17.90 -2.41 5.42
C GLU A 66 -17.88 -0.90 5.16
N ASP A 67 -16.76 -0.23 5.41
CA ASP A 67 -16.56 1.21 5.22
C ASP A 67 -16.05 1.57 3.83
N LEU A 68 -15.73 0.56 3.03
CA LEU A 68 -15.10 0.70 1.72
C LEU A 68 -15.94 0.10 0.61
N CYS A 69 -15.78 0.61 -0.60
CA CYS A 69 -16.21 -0.07 -1.80
C CYS A 69 -15.02 -0.37 -2.73
N ASP A 70 -15.21 -1.40 -3.57
CA ASP A 70 -14.29 -1.83 -4.60
C ASP A 70 -12.84 -2.10 -4.14
N MET A 71 -12.67 -2.62 -2.93
CA MET A 71 -11.35 -2.98 -2.41
C MET A 71 -10.75 -4.14 -3.20
N LYS A 72 -9.70 -3.84 -3.96
CA LYS A 72 -8.98 -4.80 -4.81
C LYS A 72 -7.47 -4.74 -4.59
N MET A 73 -6.84 -5.92 -4.62
CA MET A 73 -5.39 -6.00 -4.74
C MET A 73 -4.99 -5.65 -6.18
N ARG A 74 -4.13 -4.65 -6.33
CA ARG A 74 -3.76 -4.11 -7.64
C ARG A 74 -2.29 -4.33 -7.97
N TYR A 75 -1.45 -4.49 -6.97
CA TYR A 75 -0.02 -4.71 -7.16
C TYR A 75 0.54 -5.72 -6.17
N VAL A 76 1.45 -6.56 -6.69
CA VAL A 76 2.39 -7.35 -5.88
C VAL A 76 3.80 -6.97 -6.33
N THR A 77 4.62 -6.46 -5.42
CA THR A 77 5.97 -6.01 -5.75
C THR A 77 7.04 -6.79 -4.99
N LEU A 78 8.17 -6.99 -5.64
CA LEU A 78 9.35 -7.63 -5.07
C LEU A 78 10.54 -6.66 -5.09
N ARG A 79 11.24 -6.58 -3.97
CA ARG A 79 12.46 -5.81 -3.82
C ARG A 79 13.49 -6.56 -3.00
N LEU A 80 14.69 -6.71 -3.54
CA LEU A 80 15.83 -7.20 -2.77
C LEU A 80 16.47 -6.03 -2.01
N LYS A 81 16.56 -6.13 -0.68
CA LYS A 81 17.20 -5.14 0.18
C LYS A 81 17.87 -5.83 1.37
N ASN A 82 19.16 -5.58 1.58
CA ASN A 82 19.93 -6.13 2.70
C ASN A 82 19.83 -7.65 2.86
N GLY A 83 19.85 -8.40 1.75
CA GLY A 83 19.72 -9.86 1.75
C GLY A 83 18.31 -10.41 1.98
N GLU A 84 17.31 -9.55 2.16
CA GLU A 84 15.90 -9.92 2.31
C GLU A 84 15.11 -9.61 1.03
N ILE A 85 14.18 -10.48 0.67
CA ILE A 85 13.18 -10.21 -0.37
C ILE A 85 11.97 -9.58 0.32
N ARG A 86 11.74 -8.31 0.06
CA ARG A 86 10.56 -7.60 0.51
C ARG A 86 9.45 -7.79 -0.52
N GLN A 87 8.34 -8.32 -0.07
CA GLN A 87 7.16 -8.57 -0.89
C GLN A 87 6.02 -7.70 -0.37
N ASN A 88 5.53 -6.78 -1.19
CA ASN A 88 4.45 -5.89 -0.79
C ASN A 88 3.20 -6.15 -1.64
N TYR A 89 2.07 -6.26 -0.97
CA TYR A 89 0.74 -6.39 -1.56
C TYR A 89 0.01 -5.06 -1.39
N TYR A 90 -0.32 -4.40 -2.50
CA TYR A 90 -0.97 -3.10 -2.50
C TYR A 90 -2.42 -3.23 -2.91
N PHE A 91 -3.29 -2.79 -2.02
CA PHE A 91 -4.72 -2.69 -2.23
C PHE A 91 -5.11 -1.25 -2.51
N PHE A 92 -6.16 -1.08 -3.29
CA PHE A 92 -6.85 0.19 -3.50
C PHE A 92 -8.32 0.00 -3.20
N ALA A 93 -8.93 1.02 -2.61
CA ALA A 93 -10.34 1.01 -2.26
C ALA A 93 -10.87 2.45 -2.30
N GLU A 94 -12.17 2.61 -2.40
CA GLU A 94 -12.85 3.90 -2.26
C GLU A 94 -13.57 3.95 -0.91
N LEU A 95 -13.45 5.07 -0.19
CA LEU A 95 -14.18 5.29 1.05
C LEU A 95 -15.67 5.52 0.75
N LEU A 96 -16.55 4.82 1.44
CA LEU A 96 -17.98 5.02 1.28
C LEU A 96 -18.41 6.43 1.71
N PRO A 97 -19.39 7.03 1.02
CA PRO A 97 -19.91 8.35 1.38
C PRO A 97 -20.40 8.41 2.83
N GLY A 98 -20.00 9.46 3.55
CA GLY A 98 -20.40 9.67 4.93
C GLY A 98 -19.56 8.96 5.99
N VAL A 99 -18.68 8.04 5.60
CA VAL A 99 -17.71 7.42 6.52
C VAL A 99 -16.63 8.43 6.89
N GLN A 100 -16.31 8.50 8.16
CA GLN A 100 -15.27 9.36 8.71
C GLN A 100 -14.23 8.56 9.48
N ILE A 101 -12.97 8.88 9.26
CA ILE A 101 -11.87 8.29 10.03
C ILE A 101 -11.71 9.11 11.30
N THR A 102 -12.17 8.55 12.41
CA THR A 102 -12.17 9.24 13.73
C THR A 102 -11.09 8.70 14.66
N LYS A 103 -10.58 7.49 14.39
CA LYS A 103 -9.54 6.87 15.20
C LYS A 103 -8.19 7.54 14.90
N PRO A 104 -7.50 8.10 15.91
CA PRO A 104 -6.15 8.58 15.73
C PRO A 104 -5.21 7.39 15.42
N CYS A 105 -4.39 7.55 14.38
CA CYS A 105 -3.40 6.54 14.06
C CYS A 105 -2.24 6.57 15.06
N CYS A 106 -1.91 5.43 15.64
CA CYS A 106 -0.80 5.32 16.60
C CYS A 106 0.58 5.30 15.95
N GLU A 107 0.66 5.01 14.64
CA GLU A 107 1.92 4.92 13.90
C GLU A 107 2.34 6.22 13.20
N GLY A 108 1.50 7.25 13.24
CA GLY A 108 1.80 8.54 12.61
C GLY A 108 0.58 9.43 12.42
N CYS A 109 0.62 10.26 11.39
CA CYS A 109 -0.45 11.18 11.04
C CYS A 109 -1.08 10.83 9.70
N LEU A 110 -2.40 10.86 9.62
CA LEU A 110 -3.15 10.67 8.38
C LEU A 110 -3.26 11.99 7.62
N GLU A 111 -3.07 11.93 6.30
CA GLU A 111 -3.22 13.06 5.39
C GLU A 111 -4.03 12.66 4.15
N TRP A 112 -5.05 13.44 3.82
CA TRP A 112 -5.73 13.37 2.54
C TRP A 112 -4.98 14.24 1.51
N ALA A 113 -4.18 13.62 0.66
CA ALA A 113 -3.42 14.29 -0.39
C ALA A 113 -4.22 14.35 -1.69
N ASP A 114 -4.05 15.43 -2.46
CA ASP A 114 -4.58 15.49 -3.82
C ASP A 114 -3.79 14.55 -4.74
N MET A 115 -4.47 13.75 -5.55
CA MET A 115 -3.83 12.79 -6.46
C MET A 115 -2.90 13.47 -7.47
N ASP A 116 -3.18 14.73 -7.85
CA ASP A 116 -2.38 15.47 -8.82
C ASP A 116 -1.00 15.88 -8.27
N SER A 117 -0.84 15.95 -6.93
CA SER A 117 0.40 16.35 -6.26
C SER A 117 0.96 15.30 -5.29
N VAL A 118 0.32 14.13 -5.19
CA VAL A 118 0.69 13.11 -4.21
C VAL A 118 2.12 12.61 -4.36
N LEU A 119 2.64 12.56 -5.58
CA LEU A 119 4.01 12.12 -5.87
C LEU A 119 5.11 13.09 -5.44
N GLU A 120 4.76 14.30 -5.03
CA GLU A 120 5.69 15.26 -4.42
C GLU A 120 6.07 14.87 -2.99
N ARG A 121 5.30 13.97 -2.35
CA ARG A 121 5.58 13.48 -1.01
C ARG A 121 6.75 12.51 -1.00
N LYS A 122 7.56 12.58 0.06
CA LYS A 122 8.62 11.60 0.29
C LYS A 122 8.02 10.24 0.62
N MET A 123 8.25 9.26 -0.21
CA MET A 123 7.74 7.90 -0.10
C MET A 123 8.87 6.85 -0.20
N PRO A 124 8.67 5.62 0.32
CA PRO A 124 9.55 4.52 0.00
C PRO A 124 9.63 4.29 -1.51
N HIS A 125 10.81 3.99 -2.02
CA HIS A 125 11.09 3.88 -3.46
C HIS A 125 10.05 3.04 -4.22
N THR A 126 9.77 1.81 -3.76
CA THR A 126 8.82 0.93 -4.45
C THR A 126 7.39 1.48 -4.41
N ALA A 127 6.98 2.10 -3.30
CA ALA A 127 5.65 2.69 -3.14
C ALA A 127 5.46 3.90 -4.08
N TRP A 128 6.48 4.72 -4.22
CA TRP A 128 6.45 5.87 -5.14
C TRP A 128 6.23 5.43 -6.59
N TYR A 129 7.04 4.47 -7.09
CA TYR A 129 6.90 3.95 -8.45
C TYR A 129 5.57 3.21 -8.67
N MET A 130 5.10 2.47 -7.66
CA MET A 130 3.81 1.81 -7.73
C MET A 130 2.66 2.83 -7.84
N LEU A 131 2.70 3.88 -7.02
CA LEU A 131 1.67 4.91 -7.05
C LEU A 131 1.71 5.74 -8.34
N ASP A 132 2.91 6.06 -8.86
CA ASP A 132 3.08 6.71 -10.16
C ASP A 132 2.46 5.86 -11.29
N HIS A 133 2.73 4.56 -11.33
CA HIS A 133 2.13 3.65 -12.30
C HIS A 133 0.61 3.56 -12.11
N TYR A 134 0.12 3.50 -10.87
CA TYR A 134 -1.32 3.48 -10.59
C TYR A 134 -2.01 4.74 -11.14
N LEU A 135 -1.47 5.92 -10.88
CA LEU A 135 -2.07 7.17 -11.32
C LEU A 135 -2.08 7.35 -12.84
N ARG A 136 -1.05 6.86 -13.53
CA ARG A 136 -0.93 6.97 -14.99
C ARG A 136 -1.68 5.88 -15.75
N GLU A 137 -1.74 4.67 -15.22
CA GLU A 137 -2.22 3.48 -15.93
C GLU A 137 -3.15 2.63 -15.07
N GLY A 138 -2.68 2.17 -13.92
CA GLY A 138 -3.35 1.16 -13.12
C GLY A 138 -4.80 1.50 -12.76
N ARG A 139 -5.11 2.73 -12.41
CA ARG A 139 -6.47 3.14 -12.01
C ARG A 139 -7.52 3.05 -13.14
N TYR A 140 -7.07 2.95 -14.38
CA TYR A 140 -7.95 2.85 -15.55
C TYR A 140 -8.20 1.42 -16.02
N THR A 141 -7.65 0.43 -15.31
CA THR A 141 -7.78 -0.99 -15.60
C THR A 141 -8.22 -1.76 -14.36
N ASP A 142 -8.68 -2.99 -14.52
CA ASP A 142 -8.93 -3.93 -13.42
C ASP A 142 -7.81 -4.98 -13.26
N LEU A 143 -6.67 -4.77 -13.90
CA LEU A 143 -5.57 -5.73 -13.90
C LEU A 143 -4.81 -5.71 -12.57
N LEU A 144 -4.32 -6.89 -12.18
CA LEU A 144 -3.31 -7.06 -11.14
C LEU A 144 -1.93 -6.97 -11.79
N TYR A 145 -1.01 -6.21 -11.21
CA TYR A 145 0.35 -6.04 -11.70
C TYR A 145 1.38 -6.66 -10.77
N GLY A 146 2.28 -7.44 -11.35
CA GLY A 146 3.54 -7.84 -10.71
C GLY A 146 4.62 -6.78 -10.95
N GLY A 147 5.33 -6.36 -9.92
CA GLY A 147 6.39 -5.36 -10.01
C GLY A 147 7.71 -5.86 -9.44
N VAL A 148 8.81 -5.66 -10.16
CA VAL A 148 10.16 -5.98 -9.67
C VAL A 148 11.01 -4.72 -9.62
N THR A 149 11.56 -4.43 -8.44
CA THR A 149 12.45 -3.29 -8.24
C THR A 149 13.81 -3.57 -8.87
N THR A 150 14.25 -2.64 -9.70
CA THR A 150 15.56 -2.64 -10.38
C THR A 150 16.40 -1.44 -9.93
N GLY A 151 17.64 -1.34 -10.38
CA GLY A 151 18.48 -0.16 -10.13
C GLY A 151 17.96 1.14 -10.79
N LYS A 152 16.99 1.05 -11.71
CA LYS A 152 16.44 2.19 -12.45
C LYS A 152 14.97 2.52 -12.09
N GLY A 153 14.36 1.77 -11.17
CA GLY A 153 12.96 1.93 -10.79
C GLY A 153 12.27 0.59 -10.59
N VAL A 154 10.98 0.52 -10.88
CA VAL A 154 10.19 -0.71 -10.80
C VAL A 154 9.63 -1.02 -12.18
N VAL A 155 9.81 -2.26 -12.63
CA VAL A 155 9.20 -2.78 -13.86
C VAL A 155 7.90 -3.48 -13.49
N PHE A 156 6.78 -3.02 -14.07
CA PHE A 156 5.47 -3.60 -13.85
C PHE A 156 5.04 -4.44 -15.06
N THR A 157 4.42 -5.58 -14.79
CA THR A 157 3.86 -6.49 -15.78
C THR A 157 2.45 -6.88 -15.35
N PRO A 158 1.43 -6.79 -16.22
CA PRO A 158 0.10 -7.28 -15.90
C PRO A 158 0.16 -8.81 -15.71
N MET A 159 -0.48 -9.29 -14.64
CA MET A 159 -0.61 -10.72 -14.37
C MET A 159 -1.87 -11.22 -15.10
N GLN A 160 -1.72 -12.30 -15.86
CA GLN A 160 -2.81 -12.95 -16.58
C GLN A 160 -3.17 -14.26 -15.90
N GLU A 161 -4.46 -14.56 -15.86
CA GLU A 161 -4.93 -15.91 -15.49
C GLU A 161 -4.71 -16.87 -16.67
N PHE A 162 -4.32 -18.09 -16.35
CA PHE A 162 -4.10 -19.18 -17.32
C PHE A 162 -5.12 -20.29 -17.10
#